data_3d0b68347d34d2f67c10f737b60dd713
#
_entry.id   3d0b68347d34d2f67c10f737b60dd713
#
_cell.length_a   1.000
_cell.length_b   1.000
_cell.length_c   1.000
_cell.angle_alpha   90.00
_cell.angle_beta   90.00
_cell.angle_gamma   90.00
#
_symmetry.space_group_name_H-M   'P 1'
#
loop_
_entity.id
_entity.type
_entity.pdbx_description
1 polymer ?
#
loop_
_entity_poly.entity_id
_entity_poly.type
_entity_poly.pdbx_seq_one_letter_code
_entity_poly.pdbx_strand_id
1 'polypeptide(L)'
;MLPGMAGSDPAPVTLVLGDEELLAERAVSGIVAAARAADPDVEVHDLVGSKVTTGELTQLTSPSLFGDRSVVVIRSAQDLAKEVIAEVVTYAKQPADDTVLVLAHPGGVKGKALVDGVKKAKAAVITINKVTKAGERLDFIKGEFKRAGRSISGDAAQALLDAVGHDLRELAAACSQLAFDTEDKTISAAAVARYHKGRAEVTGFNVADSAIEGRLGDALEQLRWALGTGVAPVLLVSALAGGLRSLAKVGSAPRNLRGGQLASHVGMPPWKVDRVRRQLNGWGPEGLSRAIQAVADADEQVKGGGADPAYALEHTVQVIVASRTGR
;
A
#
# COMPACT_ATOMS: atom_id res chain seq x y z
N MET A 1 -15.44 5.93 6.08
CA MET A 1 -16.30 5.68 7.28
C MET A 1 -16.75 4.25 7.16
N LEU A 2 -16.37 3.39 8.10
CA LEU A 2 -16.93 2.04 8.15
C LEU A 2 -18.44 2.19 8.38
N PRO A 3 -19.29 1.49 7.62
CA PRO A 3 -20.74 1.64 7.75
C PRO A 3 -21.18 1.19 9.14
N GLY A 4 -21.85 2.06 9.89
CA GLY A 4 -22.56 1.69 11.11
C GLY A 4 -22.00 2.16 12.45
N MET A 5 -20.92 2.97 12.53
CA MET A 5 -20.30 3.34 13.82
C MET A 5 -20.52 4.80 14.27
N ALA A 6 -21.31 5.59 13.58
CA ALA A 6 -21.66 6.93 14.03
C ALA A 6 -22.86 6.86 14.98
N GLY A 7 -22.63 6.96 16.29
CA GLY A 7 -23.67 7.21 17.30
C GLY A 7 -24.21 6.00 18.07
N SER A 8 -23.65 4.79 17.90
CA SER A 8 -23.97 3.63 18.76
C SER A 8 -22.81 3.29 19.69
N ASP A 9 -23.13 2.91 20.90
CA ASP A 9 -22.16 2.40 21.88
C ASP A 9 -21.39 1.21 21.28
N PRO A 10 -20.05 1.13 21.43
CA PRO A 10 -19.28 0.00 20.88
C PRO A 10 -19.76 -1.34 21.46
N ALA A 11 -19.70 -2.40 20.62
CA ALA A 11 -20.00 -3.73 21.11
C ALA A 11 -18.98 -4.14 22.21
N PRO A 12 -19.43 -4.89 23.26
CA PRO A 12 -18.56 -5.26 24.36
C PRO A 12 -17.31 -6.02 23.95
N VAL A 13 -17.40 -6.85 22.91
CA VAL A 13 -16.23 -7.54 22.32
C VAL A 13 -16.29 -7.39 20.81
N THR A 14 -15.19 -6.84 20.23
CA THR A 14 -15.05 -6.68 18.79
C THR A 14 -13.76 -7.30 18.28
N LEU A 15 -13.87 -8.16 17.26
CA LEU A 15 -12.76 -8.71 16.51
C LEU A 15 -12.57 -7.93 15.21
N VAL A 16 -11.46 -7.21 15.08
CA VAL A 16 -10.97 -6.62 13.83
C VAL A 16 -10.09 -7.65 13.12
N LEU A 17 -10.55 -8.18 11.99
CA LEU A 17 -9.96 -9.34 11.31
C LEU A 17 -9.54 -8.98 9.88
N GLY A 18 -8.26 -9.00 9.59
CA GLY A 18 -7.69 -8.81 8.25
C GLY A 18 -6.30 -8.20 8.26
N ASP A 19 -5.58 -8.33 7.14
CA ASP A 19 -4.15 -8.03 6.99
C ASP A 19 -3.86 -6.68 6.31
N GLU A 20 -4.87 -5.81 6.13
CA GLU A 20 -4.68 -4.43 5.68
C GLU A 20 -4.48 -3.52 6.90
N GLU A 21 -3.23 -3.31 7.26
CA GLU A 21 -2.81 -2.70 8.52
C GLU A 21 -3.44 -1.32 8.76
N LEU A 22 -3.40 -0.42 7.75
CA LEU A 22 -3.98 0.92 7.87
C LEU A 22 -5.48 0.88 8.17
N LEU A 23 -6.21 -0.01 7.50
CA LEU A 23 -7.66 -0.11 7.68
C LEU A 23 -8.01 -0.76 9.02
N ALA A 24 -7.21 -1.74 9.47
CA ALA A 24 -7.35 -2.36 10.77
C ALA A 24 -7.11 -1.34 11.91
N GLU A 25 -6.04 -0.55 11.81
CA GLU A 25 -5.77 0.53 12.76
C GLU A 25 -6.91 1.56 12.81
N ARG A 26 -7.46 1.94 11.66
CA ARG A 26 -8.59 2.86 11.60
C ARG A 26 -9.86 2.27 12.21
N ALA A 27 -10.08 0.99 12.04
CA ALA A 27 -11.21 0.32 12.68
C ALA A 27 -11.07 0.35 14.22
N VAL A 28 -9.89 0.01 14.74
CA VAL A 28 -9.60 0.09 16.17
C VAL A 28 -9.76 1.52 16.69
N SER A 29 -9.13 2.49 16.02
CA SER A 29 -9.22 3.91 16.39
C SER A 29 -10.66 4.43 16.35
N GLY A 30 -11.48 3.94 15.42
CA GLY A 30 -12.89 4.29 15.33
C GLY A 30 -13.70 3.78 16.51
N ILE A 31 -13.40 2.56 17.00
CA ILE A 31 -14.05 1.99 18.20
C ILE A 31 -13.67 2.81 19.45
N VAL A 32 -12.38 3.11 19.61
CA VAL A 32 -11.89 3.94 20.72
C VAL A 32 -12.52 5.33 20.70
N ALA A 33 -12.63 5.95 19.51
CA ALA A 33 -13.26 7.26 19.35
C ALA A 33 -14.76 7.22 19.69
N ALA A 34 -15.47 6.15 19.34
CA ALA A 34 -16.87 5.96 19.70
C ALA A 34 -17.05 5.80 21.22
N ALA A 35 -16.17 5.02 21.87
CA ALA A 35 -16.18 4.89 23.32
C ALA A 35 -15.92 6.23 24.03
N ARG A 36 -14.94 7.02 23.57
CA ARG A 36 -14.66 8.37 24.09
C ARG A 36 -15.78 9.37 23.83
N ALA A 37 -16.53 9.22 22.75
CA ALA A 37 -17.68 10.06 22.47
C ALA A 37 -18.86 9.76 23.41
N ALA A 38 -18.99 8.49 23.85
CA ALA A 38 -19.99 8.08 24.84
C ALA A 38 -19.56 8.42 26.28
N ASP A 39 -18.26 8.31 26.57
CA ASP A 39 -17.65 8.61 27.86
C ASP A 39 -16.28 9.25 27.66
N PRO A 40 -16.14 10.59 27.83
CA PRO A 40 -14.88 11.30 27.64
C PRO A 40 -13.75 10.85 28.58
N ASP A 41 -14.08 10.32 29.77
CA ASP A 41 -13.13 9.89 30.79
C ASP A 41 -12.74 8.40 30.67
N VAL A 42 -13.24 7.70 29.62
CA VAL A 42 -12.95 6.27 29.39
C VAL A 42 -11.45 5.99 29.33
N GLU A 43 -10.99 5.05 30.15
CA GLU A 43 -9.60 4.62 30.17
C GLU A 43 -9.32 3.68 28.97
N VAL A 44 -8.17 3.87 28.29
CA VAL A 44 -7.80 3.07 27.11
C VAL A 44 -6.48 2.36 27.36
N HIS A 45 -6.52 1.05 27.39
CA HIS A 45 -5.36 0.17 27.53
C HIS A 45 -5.00 -0.42 26.17
N ASP A 46 -3.80 -0.14 25.65
CA ASP A 46 -3.32 -0.64 24.33
C ASP A 46 -2.20 -1.65 24.56
N LEU A 47 -2.50 -2.92 24.32
CA LEU A 47 -1.66 -4.06 24.63
C LEU A 47 -1.17 -4.76 23.37
N VAL A 48 0.02 -5.36 23.44
CA VAL A 48 0.57 -6.21 22.37
C VAL A 48 0.40 -7.67 22.76
N GLY A 49 -0.26 -8.48 21.93
CA GLY A 49 -0.65 -9.85 22.23
C GLY A 49 0.45 -10.76 22.77
N SER A 50 1.70 -10.62 22.28
CA SER A 50 2.85 -11.39 22.76
C SER A 50 3.27 -11.09 24.20
N LYS A 51 2.80 -9.97 24.79
CA LYS A 51 3.16 -9.52 26.14
C LYS A 51 2.02 -9.68 27.16
N VAL A 52 0.80 -9.94 26.68
CA VAL A 52 -0.37 -10.07 27.57
C VAL A 52 -0.28 -11.33 28.41
N THR A 53 -0.52 -11.19 29.70
CA THR A 53 -0.61 -12.29 30.66
C THR A 53 -2.05 -12.51 31.13
N THR A 54 -2.37 -13.69 31.66
CA THR A 54 -3.69 -14.00 32.20
C THR A 54 -4.06 -13.07 33.36
N GLY A 55 -3.14 -12.83 34.29
CA GLY A 55 -3.37 -11.92 35.41
C GLY A 55 -3.66 -10.49 34.98
N GLU A 56 -2.96 -9.97 33.97
CA GLU A 56 -3.19 -8.64 33.41
C GLU A 56 -4.54 -8.53 32.71
N LEU A 57 -4.89 -9.53 31.89
CA LEU A 57 -6.18 -9.55 31.22
C LEU A 57 -7.33 -9.59 32.23
N THR A 58 -7.27 -10.49 33.21
CA THR A 58 -8.28 -10.57 34.29
C THR A 58 -8.46 -9.24 34.99
N GLN A 59 -7.36 -8.56 35.33
CA GLN A 59 -7.40 -7.26 35.98
C GLN A 59 -8.11 -6.20 35.13
N LEU A 60 -7.76 -6.10 33.83
CA LEU A 60 -8.28 -5.09 32.93
C LEU A 60 -9.73 -5.37 32.45
N THR A 61 -10.19 -6.60 32.56
CA THR A 61 -11.55 -6.99 32.16
C THR A 61 -12.48 -7.28 33.36
N SER A 62 -12.02 -7.09 34.59
CA SER A 62 -12.85 -7.18 35.79
C SER A 62 -13.73 -5.93 35.90
N PRO A 63 -15.01 -6.09 36.32
CA PRO A 63 -15.90 -4.95 36.52
C PRO A 63 -15.31 -3.90 37.47
N SER A 64 -15.44 -2.61 37.10
CA SER A 64 -15.00 -1.52 37.95
C SER A 64 -15.87 -1.41 39.18
N LEU A 65 -15.23 -1.22 40.37
CA LEU A 65 -15.93 -0.95 41.63
C LEU A 65 -16.52 0.46 41.69
N PHE A 66 -16.02 1.35 40.82
CA PHE A 66 -16.41 2.77 40.78
C PHE A 66 -17.29 3.11 39.59
N GLY A 67 -17.56 2.14 38.69
CA GLY A 67 -18.37 2.32 37.48
C GLY A 67 -17.61 2.98 36.33
N ASP A 68 -16.26 3.05 36.42
CA ASP A 68 -15.43 3.60 35.35
C ASP A 68 -15.46 2.69 34.14
N ARG A 69 -15.61 3.25 32.95
CA ARG A 69 -15.58 2.49 31.69
C ARG A 69 -14.16 2.36 31.17
N SER A 70 -13.86 1.23 30.54
CA SER A 70 -12.56 1.00 29.93
C SER A 70 -12.65 0.41 28.51
N VAL A 71 -11.61 0.67 27.72
CA VAL A 71 -11.39 0.04 26.40
C VAL A 71 -10.06 -0.70 26.46
N VAL A 72 -10.08 -2.00 26.30
CA VAL A 72 -8.89 -2.84 26.22
C VAL A 72 -8.67 -3.24 24.76
N VAL A 73 -7.59 -2.74 24.16
CA VAL A 73 -7.18 -3.06 22.79
C VAL A 73 -6.04 -4.05 22.84
N ILE A 74 -6.19 -5.22 22.21
CA ILE A 74 -5.12 -6.19 22.06
C ILE A 74 -4.69 -6.22 20.59
N ARG A 75 -3.51 -5.63 20.31
CA ARG A 75 -2.89 -5.67 18.99
C ARG A 75 -2.13 -6.98 18.78
N SER A 76 -2.02 -7.41 17.52
CA SER A 76 -1.36 -8.68 17.19
C SER A 76 -1.92 -9.86 18.01
N ALA A 77 -3.23 -9.96 18.09
CA ALA A 77 -3.92 -10.98 18.91
C ALA A 77 -3.61 -12.42 18.49
N GLN A 78 -3.03 -12.65 17.27
CA GLN A 78 -2.50 -13.96 16.84
C GLN A 78 -1.29 -14.42 17.68
N ASP A 79 -0.65 -13.51 18.43
CA ASP A 79 0.55 -13.77 19.23
C ASP A 79 0.23 -14.06 20.71
N LEU A 80 -1.06 -14.08 21.08
CA LEU A 80 -1.51 -14.42 22.43
C LEU A 80 -1.10 -15.85 22.80
N ALA A 81 -0.68 -16.04 24.05
CA ALA A 81 -0.43 -17.35 24.64
C ALA A 81 -1.73 -18.18 24.71
N LYS A 82 -1.62 -19.49 24.69
CA LYS A 82 -2.77 -20.41 24.64
C LYS A 82 -3.71 -20.23 25.83
N GLU A 83 -3.15 -19.98 26.99
CA GLU A 83 -3.88 -19.76 28.25
C GLU A 83 -4.69 -18.46 28.17
N VAL A 84 -4.09 -17.39 27.64
CA VAL A 84 -4.75 -16.09 27.44
C VAL A 84 -5.86 -16.20 26.39
N ILE A 85 -5.65 -16.97 25.30
CA ILE A 85 -6.72 -17.24 24.31
C ILE A 85 -7.93 -17.88 24.97
N ALA A 86 -7.72 -18.87 25.85
CA ALA A 86 -8.81 -19.53 26.55
C ALA A 86 -9.58 -18.56 27.47
N GLU A 87 -8.87 -17.65 28.12
CA GLU A 87 -9.45 -16.62 28.97
C GLU A 87 -10.26 -15.60 28.16
N VAL A 88 -9.70 -15.06 27.06
CA VAL A 88 -10.41 -14.16 26.13
C VAL A 88 -11.69 -14.78 25.63
N VAL A 89 -11.64 -16.06 25.19
CA VAL A 89 -12.83 -16.77 24.69
C VAL A 89 -13.87 -16.99 25.80
N THR A 90 -13.43 -17.19 27.03
CA THR A 90 -14.33 -17.32 28.18
C THR A 90 -14.98 -15.98 28.50
N TYR A 91 -14.20 -14.90 28.57
CA TYR A 91 -14.70 -13.54 28.77
C TYR A 91 -15.70 -13.13 27.69
N ALA A 92 -15.42 -13.43 26.41
CA ALA A 92 -16.30 -13.08 25.30
C ALA A 92 -17.70 -13.70 25.37
N LYS A 93 -17.91 -14.75 26.15
CA LYS A 93 -19.25 -15.34 26.35
C LYS A 93 -20.11 -14.56 27.32
N GLN A 94 -19.48 -13.84 28.24
CA GLN A 94 -20.16 -13.05 29.28
C GLN A 94 -19.27 -11.84 29.62
N PRO A 95 -19.18 -10.87 28.68
CA PRO A 95 -18.36 -9.67 28.88
C PRO A 95 -18.98 -8.76 29.95
N ALA A 96 -18.12 -7.98 30.62
CA ALA A 96 -18.57 -6.93 31.53
C ALA A 96 -19.19 -5.76 30.74
N ASP A 97 -20.18 -5.10 31.33
CA ASP A 97 -20.91 -4.01 30.67
C ASP A 97 -20.10 -2.70 30.59
N ASP A 98 -19.11 -2.55 31.46
CA ASP A 98 -18.25 -1.37 31.58
C ASP A 98 -16.93 -1.48 30.76
N THR A 99 -16.68 -2.63 30.12
CA THR A 99 -15.42 -2.87 29.40
C THR A 99 -15.66 -3.22 27.93
N VAL A 100 -15.00 -2.49 27.02
CA VAL A 100 -14.97 -2.79 25.59
C VAL A 100 -13.66 -3.46 25.24
N LEU A 101 -13.70 -4.76 24.84
CA LEU A 101 -12.54 -5.52 24.41
C LEU A 101 -12.43 -5.51 22.88
N VAL A 102 -11.29 -5.02 22.38
CA VAL A 102 -10.99 -4.96 20.93
C VAL A 102 -9.80 -5.86 20.61
N LEU A 103 -9.99 -6.81 19.73
CA LEU A 103 -8.97 -7.76 19.30
C LEU A 103 -8.59 -7.50 17.85
N ALA A 104 -7.35 -7.07 17.57
CA ALA A 104 -6.84 -6.89 16.21
C ALA A 104 -6.03 -8.13 15.79
N HIS A 105 -6.48 -8.79 14.71
CA HIS A 105 -5.92 -10.06 14.23
C HIS A 105 -5.78 -10.02 12.70
N PRO A 106 -4.58 -10.29 12.12
CA PRO A 106 -4.36 -10.19 10.67
C PRO A 106 -5.05 -11.29 9.85
N GLY A 107 -5.57 -12.32 10.50
CA GLY A 107 -6.09 -13.51 9.82
C GLY A 107 -5.05 -14.63 9.74
N GLY A 108 -5.32 -15.63 8.87
CA GLY A 108 -4.43 -16.77 8.67
C GLY A 108 -4.59 -17.87 9.74
N VAL A 109 -3.57 -18.75 9.83
CA VAL A 109 -3.62 -19.96 10.66
C VAL A 109 -3.24 -19.70 12.12
N LYS A 110 -2.28 -18.77 12.34
CA LYS A 110 -1.81 -18.43 13.69
C LYS A 110 -2.94 -17.75 14.45
N GLY A 111 -3.21 -18.18 15.67
CA GLY A 111 -4.30 -17.63 16.50
C GLY A 111 -5.72 -18.01 16.04
N LYS A 112 -5.89 -18.96 15.13
CA LYS A 112 -7.21 -19.36 14.63
C LYS A 112 -8.17 -19.77 15.76
N ALA A 113 -7.68 -20.41 16.80
CA ALA A 113 -8.49 -20.79 17.97
C ALA A 113 -9.16 -19.59 18.65
N LEU A 114 -8.46 -18.44 18.71
CA LEU A 114 -9.04 -17.19 19.21
C LEU A 114 -10.18 -16.73 18.29
N VAL A 115 -9.91 -16.64 16.97
CA VAL A 115 -10.89 -16.17 15.98
C VAL A 115 -12.17 -17.02 16.02
N ASP A 116 -12.02 -18.34 15.99
CA ASP A 116 -13.16 -19.28 16.03
C ASP A 116 -13.91 -19.20 17.37
N GLY A 117 -13.17 -19.09 18.47
CA GLY A 117 -13.73 -18.97 19.81
C GLY A 117 -14.58 -17.73 20.04
N VAL A 118 -14.05 -16.54 19.66
CA VAL A 118 -14.77 -15.27 19.85
C VAL A 118 -15.96 -15.13 18.88
N LYS A 119 -15.84 -15.67 17.65
CA LYS A 119 -16.98 -15.76 16.72
C LYS A 119 -18.10 -16.63 17.27
N LYS A 120 -17.76 -17.79 17.87
CA LYS A 120 -18.71 -18.67 18.52
C LYS A 120 -19.38 -18.01 19.74
N ALA A 121 -18.67 -17.15 20.44
CA ALA A 121 -19.19 -16.32 21.53
C ALA A 121 -20.03 -15.12 21.02
N LYS A 122 -20.27 -14.97 19.71
CA LYS A 122 -21.05 -13.92 19.08
C LYS A 122 -20.44 -12.51 19.22
N ALA A 123 -19.13 -12.40 19.36
CA ALA A 123 -18.44 -11.11 19.28
C ALA A 123 -18.72 -10.41 17.94
N ALA A 124 -18.76 -9.08 17.95
CA ALA A 124 -18.83 -8.31 16.72
C ALA A 124 -17.58 -8.53 15.87
N VAL A 125 -17.71 -8.66 14.55
CA VAL A 125 -16.59 -8.87 13.64
C VAL A 125 -16.55 -7.80 12.58
N ILE A 126 -15.44 -7.06 12.53
CA ILE A 126 -15.12 -6.13 11.47
C ILE A 126 -14.10 -6.81 10.56
N THR A 127 -14.53 -7.21 9.37
CA THR A 127 -13.63 -7.83 8.39
C THR A 127 -12.94 -6.76 7.57
N ILE A 128 -11.62 -6.79 7.55
CA ILE A 128 -10.75 -5.90 6.78
C ILE A 128 -10.22 -6.67 5.58
N ASN A 129 -10.68 -6.31 4.40
CA ASN A 129 -10.22 -6.92 3.16
C ASN A 129 -8.97 -6.18 2.65
N LYS A 130 -8.01 -6.96 2.14
CA LYS A 130 -6.83 -6.40 1.50
C LYS A 130 -7.21 -5.66 0.22
N VAL A 131 -6.70 -4.46 0.04
CA VAL A 131 -6.92 -3.63 -1.15
C VAL A 131 -5.89 -4.00 -2.21
N THR A 132 -6.27 -4.88 -3.14
CA THR A 132 -5.33 -5.43 -4.14
C THR A 132 -5.56 -4.90 -5.55
N LYS A 133 -6.80 -4.51 -5.89
CA LYS A 133 -7.17 -4.06 -7.23
C LYS A 133 -6.99 -2.56 -7.40
N ALA A 134 -6.63 -2.12 -8.60
CA ALA A 134 -6.50 -0.69 -8.92
C ALA A 134 -7.79 0.09 -8.65
N GLY A 135 -8.96 -0.47 -9.00
CA GLY A 135 -10.26 0.16 -8.74
C GLY A 135 -10.52 0.38 -7.25
N GLU A 136 -10.18 -0.61 -6.41
CA GLU A 136 -10.32 -0.50 -4.94
C GLU A 136 -9.43 0.61 -4.36
N ARG A 137 -8.20 0.79 -4.91
CA ARG A 137 -7.29 1.88 -4.52
C ARG A 137 -7.81 3.24 -4.95
N LEU A 138 -8.40 3.34 -6.16
CA LEU A 138 -9.05 4.57 -6.60
C LEU A 138 -10.24 4.94 -5.72
N ASP A 139 -11.03 3.96 -5.31
CA ASP A 139 -12.15 4.18 -4.39
C ASP A 139 -11.66 4.56 -2.99
N PHE A 140 -10.54 3.97 -2.54
CA PHE A 140 -9.87 4.40 -1.31
C PHE A 140 -9.42 5.87 -1.38
N ILE A 141 -8.73 6.28 -2.46
CA ILE A 141 -8.30 7.68 -2.68
C ILE A 141 -9.51 8.64 -2.62
N LYS A 142 -10.59 8.32 -3.35
CA LYS A 142 -11.83 9.13 -3.31
C LYS A 142 -12.41 9.21 -1.89
N GLY A 143 -12.36 8.10 -1.17
CA GLY A 143 -12.80 8.02 0.23
C GLY A 143 -11.96 8.90 1.17
N GLU A 144 -10.64 9.00 0.94
CA GLU A 144 -9.75 9.88 1.71
C GLU A 144 -10.13 11.36 1.52
N PHE A 145 -10.30 11.81 0.27
CA PHE A 145 -10.71 13.18 0.01
C PHE A 145 -12.12 13.49 0.54
N LYS A 146 -13.05 12.55 0.43
CA LYS A 146 -14.39 12.72 1.03
C LYS A 146 -14.33 12.88 2.55
N ARG A 147 -13.45 12.17 3.24
CA ARG A 147 -13.21 12.34 4.69
C ARG A 147 -12.64 13.70 5.02
N ALA A 148 -11.80 14.25 4.16
CA ALA A 148 -11.27 15.61 4.28
C ALA A 148 -12.26 16.71 3.86
N GLY A 149 -13.53 16.36 3.55
CA GLY A 149 -14.55 17.31 3.08
C GLY A 149 -14.33 17.81 1.65
N ARG A 150 -13.55 17.09 0.85
CA ARG A 150 -13.18 17.44 -0.54
C ARG A 150 -13.58 16.34 -1.51
N SER A 151 -13.40 16.61 -2.80
CA SER A 151 -13.52 15.61 -3.88
C SER A 151 -12.26 15.58 -4.72
N ILE A 152 -12.11 14.54 -5.53
CA ILE A 152 -11.03 14.38 -6.50
C ILE A 152 -11.60 13.90 -7.83
N SER A 153 -11.12 14.44 -8.96
CA SER A 153 -11.51 13.96 -10.28
C SER A 153 -10.93 12.58 -10.57
N GLY A 154 -11.53 11.82 -11.50
CA GLY A 154 -11.08 10.46 -11.79
C GLY A 154 -9.67 10.39 -12.36
N ASP A 155 -9.32 11.34 -13.24
CA ASP A 155 -7.98 11.52 -13.82
C ASP A 155 -6.94 11.93 -12.74
N ALA A 156 -7.32 12.80 -11.81
CA ALA A 156 -6.46 13.17 -10.68
C ALA A 156 -6.23 12.00 -9.73
N ALA A 157 -7.25 11.20 -9.43
CA ALA A 157 -7.11 10.01 -8.59
C ALA A 157 -6.19 8.96 -9.24
N GLN A 158 -6.28 8.78 -10.56
CA GLN A 158 -5.38 7.91 -11.30
C GLN A 158 -3.95 8.46 -11.29
N ALA A 159 -3.76 9.75 -11.55
CA ALA A 159 -2.45 10.40 -11.51
C ALA A 159 -1.79 10.27 -10.12
N LEU A 160 -2.58 10.41 -9.04
CA LEU A 160 -2.10 10.23 -7.68
C LEU A 160 -1.68 8.78 -7.39
N LEU A 161 -2.48 7.80 -7.82
CA LEU A 161 -2.15 6.39 -7.70
C LEU A 161 -0.87 6.02 -8.46
N ASP A 162 -0.71 6.55 -9.69
CA ASP A 162 0.46 6.31 -10.52
C ASP A 162 1.73 6.93 -9.91
N ALA A 163 1.61 8.07 -9.24
CA ALA A 163 2.71 8.81 -8.66
C ALA A 163 3.16 8.26 -7.28
N VAL A 164 2.22 7.86 -6.43
CA VAL A 164 2.49 7.38 -5.05
C VAL A 164 2.69 5.86 -5.00
N GLY A 165 2.01 5.11 -5.89
CA GLY A 165 2.10 3.64 -5.91
C GLY A 165 0.95 2.98 -5.16
N HIS A 166 1.23 1.83 -4.52
CA HIS A 166 0.19 0.90 -4.09
C HIS A 166 0.00 0.80 -2.57
N ASP A 167 0.89 1.41 -1.80
CA ASP A 167 0.81 1.42 -0.34
C ASP A 167 -0.31 2.35 0.13
N LEU A 168 -1.25 1.82 0.93
CA LEU A 168 -2.40 2.59 1.38
C LEU A 168 -2.03 3.67 2.39
N ARG A 169 -0.97 3.48 3.16
CA ARG A 169 -0.51 4.46 4.15
C ARG A 169 0.11 5.67 3.45
N GLU A 170 0.92 5.43 2.42
CA GLU A 170 1.49 6.48 1.58
C GLU A 170 0.40 7.22 0.79
N LEU A 171 -0.56 6.49 0.21
CA LEU A 171 -1.71 7.09 -0.47
C LEU A 171 -2.54 7.96 0.49
N ALA A 172 -2.82 7.49 1.70
CA ALA A 172 -3.56 8.26 2.69
C ALA A 172 -2.81 9.54 3.10
N ALA A 173 -1.49 9.45 3.32
CA ALA A 173 -0.66 10.61 3.64
C ALA A 173 -0.64 11.64 2.50
N ALA A 174 -0.49 11.19 1.25
CA ALA A 174 -0.52 12.06 0.08
C ALA A 174 -1.89 12.73 -0.11
N CYS A 175 -3.00 11.99 0.09
CA CYS A 175 -4.35 12.55 0.04
C CYS A 175 -4.56 13.63 1.11
N SER A 176 -4.13 13.35 2.34
CA SER A 176 -4.25 14.29 3.46
C SER A 176 -3.48 15.59 3.18
N GLN A 177 -2.26 15.48 2.68
CA GLN A 177 -1.45 16.64 2.37
C GLN A 177 -1.99 17.44 1.19
N LEU A 178 -2.39 16.79 0.09
CA LEU A 178 -3.04 17.46 -1.03
C LEU A 178 -4.33 18.18 -0.61
N ALA A 179 -5.12 17.56 0.25
CA ALA A 179 -6.33 18.18 0.79
C ALA A 179 -6.02 19.40 1.65
N PHE A 180 -4.90 19.42 2.37
CA PHE A 180 -4.44 20.56 3.16
C PHE A 180 -3.87 21.69 2.30
N ASP A 181 -2.99 21.36 1.34
CA ASP A 181 -2.25 22.31 0.53
C ASP A 181 -3.08 22.94 -0.62
N THR A 182 -4.26 22.41 -0.92
CA THR A 182 -5.10 22.87 -2.03
C THR A 182 -6.34 23.58 -1.50
N GLU A 183 -6.62 24.80 -1.96
CA GLU A 183 -7.80 25.57 -1.57
C GLU A 183 -9.06 25.07 -2.30
N ASP A 184 -8.93 24.51 -3.49
CA ASP A 184 -10.03 24.04 -4.32
C ASP A 184 -10.82 22.91 -3.66
N LYS A 185 -12.14 22.95 -3.71
CA LYS A 185 -13.02 21.89 -3.20
C LYS A 185 -12.83 20.56 -3.96
N THR A 186 -12.44 20.63 -5.23
CA THR A 186 -12.19 19.47 -6.08
C THR A 186 -10.74 19.43 -6.52
N ILE A 187 -10.02 18.38 -6.15
CA ILE A 187 -8.64 18.17 -6.53
C ILE A 187 -8.56 17.77 -8.01
N SER A 188 -7.83 18.56 -8.78
CA SER A 188 -7.60 18.33 -10.22
C SER A 188 -6.27 17.62 -10.49
N ALA A 189 -6.12 17.03 -11.68
CA ALA A 189 -4.85 16.45 -12.12
C ALA A 189 -3.69 17.48 -12.13
N ALA A 190 -4.00 18.75 -12.40
CA ALA A 190 -3.01 19.84 -12.33
C ALA A 190 -2.53 20.10 -10.88
N ALA A 191 -3.42 19.99 -9.89
CA ALA A 191 -3.06 20.09 -8.47
C ALA A 191 -2.14 18.93 -8.05
N VAL A 192 -2.48 17.70 -8.45
CA VAL A 192 -1.64 16.51 -8.23
C VAL A 192 -0.25 16.69 -8.87
N ALA A 193 -0.19 17.17 -10.13
CA ALA A 193 1.07 17.38 -10.82
C ALA A 193 1.95 18.44 -10.15
N ARG A 194 1.37 19.54 -9.66
CA ARG A 194 2.11 20.58 -8.90
C ARG A 194 2.68 20.03 -7.60
N TYR A 195 1.87 19.28 -6.85
CA TYR A 195 2.29 18.65 -5.61
C TYR A 195 3.45 17.68 -5.81
N HIS A 196 3.39 16.87 -6.88
CA HIS A 196 4.44 15.91 -7.21
C HIS A 196 5.67 16.50 -7.87
N LYS A 197 5.60 17.69 -8.52
CA LYS A 197 6.80 18.41 -8.99
C LYS A 197 7.78 18.77 -7.87
N GLY A 198 7.28 18.94 -6.64
CA GLY A 198 8.12 19.24 -5.48
C GLY A 198 8.53 18.01 -4.64
N ARG A 199 7.91 16.87 -4.86
CA ARG A 199 8.03 15.67 -3.99
C ARG A 199 8.00 14.33 -4.73
N ALA A 200 7.99 14.35 -6.09
CA ALA A 200 7.98 13.11 -6.83
C ALA A 200 9.21 12.27 -6.47
N GLU A 201 9.02 11.24 -5.68
CA GLU A 201 9.88 10.09 -5.76
C GLU A 201 9.83 9.63 -7.21
N VAL A 202 10.86 10.00 -7.96
CA VAL A 202 11.02 9.50 -9.32
C VAL A 202 11.28 8.02 -9.17
N THR A 203 10.22 7.23 -9.26
CA THR A 203 10.36 5.79 -9.22
C THR A 203 11.25 5.38 -10.39
N GLY A 204 12.13 4.41 -10.18
CA GLY A 204 12.96 3.88 -11.26
C GLY A 204 12.15 3.52 -12.51
N PHE A 205 10.84 3.27 -12.37
CA PHE A 205 9.92 3.03 -13.49
C PHE A 205 9.74 4.25 -14.39
N ASN A 206 9.73 5.49 -13.86
CA ASN A 206 9.62 6.69 -14.68
C ASN A 206 10.91 6.89 -15.50
N VAL A 207 12.07 6.64 -14.87
CA VAL A 207 13.37 6.65 -15.57
C VAL A 207 13.36 5.61 -16.71
N ALA A 208 12.93 4.38 -16.41
CA ALA A 208 12.87 3.31 -17.39
C ALA A 208 11.94 3.63 -18.55
N ASP A 209 10.75 4.15 -18.27
CA ASP A 209 9.78 4.52 -19.30
C ASP A 209 10.30 5.65 -20.18
N SER A 210 10.88 6.71 -19.61
CA SER A 210 11.46 7.83 -20.37
C SER A 210 12.62 7.36 -21.26
N ALA A 211 13.50 6.49 -20.76
CA ALA A 211 14.60 5.92 -21.53
C ALA A 211 14.09 5.04 -22.67
N ILE A 212 13.13 4.14 -22.39
CA ILE A 212 12.52 3.23 -23.37
C ILE A 212 11.77 4.00 -24.48
N GLU A 213 11.16 5.12 -24.13
CA GLU A 213 10.44 5.99 -25.07
C GLU A 213 11.36 6.94 -25.85
N GLY A 214 12.67 6.94 -25.56
CA GLY A 214 13.67 7.72 -26.27
C GLY A 214 13.78 9.17 -25.81
N ARG A 215 13.23 9.52 -24.64
CA ARG A 215 13.28 10.86 -24.06
C ARG A 215 14.53 11.02 -23.17
N LEU A 216 15.69 11.20 -23.80
CA LEU A 216 16.98 11.24 -23.09
C LEU A 216 17.03 12.30 -22.00
N GLY A 217 16.60 13.54 -22.30
CA GLY A 217 16.61 14.65 -21.34
C GLY A 217 15.80 14.32 -20.08
N ASP A 218 14.56 13.89 -20.27
CA ASP A 218 13.66 13.51 -19.17
C ASP A 218 14.24 12.36 -18.34
N ALA A 219 14.77 11.32 -19.02
CA ALA A 219 15.32 10.15 -18.35
C ALA A 219 16.55 10.49 -17.49
N LEU A 220 17.46 11.34 -17.97
CA LEU A 220 18.64 11.78 -17.22
C LEU A 220 18.28 12.72 -16.06
N GLU A 221 17.34 13.64 -16.27
CA GLU A 221 16.84 14.52 -15.21
C GLU A 221 16.23 13.70 -14.07
N GLN A 222 15.34 12.77 -14.41
CA GLN A 222 14.69 11.88 -13.47
C GLN A 222 15.68 10.96 -12.75
N LEU A 223 16.67 10.44 -13.46
CA LEU A 223 17.73 9.60 -12.89
C LEU A 223 18.55 10.36 -11.85
N ARG A 224 19.04 11.56 -12.20
CA ARG A 224 19.84 12.40 -11.30
C ARG A 224 19.06 12.80 -10.06
N TRP A 225 17.79 13.14 -10.25
CA TRP A 225 16.92 13.45 -9.13
C TRP A 225 16.71 12.23 -8.22
N ALA A 226 16.44 11.03 -8.77
CA ALA A 226 16.29 9.80 -8.01
C ALA A 226 17.54 9.48 -7.18
N LEU A 227 18.73 9.59 -7.78
CA LEU A 227 20.01 9.39 -7.08
C LEU A 227 20.23 10.45 -5.99
N GLY A 228 19.92 11.73 -6.29
CA GLY A 228 20.05 12.83 -5.34
C GLY A 228 19.10 12.75 -4.14
N THR A 229 17.95 12.06 -4.30
CA THR A 229 16.98 11.78 -3.22
C THR A 229 17.25 10.46 -2.48
N GLY A 230 18.33 9.75 -2.82
CA GLY A 230 18.78 8.55 -2.10
C GLY A 230 18.18 7.23 -2.60
N VAL A 231 17.58 7.20 -3.80
CA VAL A 231 17.13 5.94 -4.40
C VAL A 231 18.34 5.07 -4.69
N ALA A 232 18.34 3.83 -4.18
CA ALA A 232 19.47 2.93 -4.37
C ALA A 232 19.69 2.59 -5.86
N PRO A 233 20.92 2.70 -6.40
CA PRO A 233 21.25 2.43 -7.80
C PRO A 233 20.75 1.07 -8.31
N VAL A 234 20.77 0.05 -7.46
CA VAL A 234 20.31 -1.31 -7.79
C VAL A 234 18.82 -1.36 -8.12
N LEU A 235 17.99 -0.51 -7.51
CA LEU A 235 16.56 -0.44 -7.80
C LEU A 235 16.31 0.21 -9.17
N LEU A 236 17.11 1.20 -9.55
CA LEU A 236 17.03 1.86 -10.84
C LEU A 236 17.42 0.90 -11.98
N VAL A 237 18.50 0.14 -11.81
CA VAL A 237 18.88 -0.91 -12.77
C VAL A 237 17.78 -1.97 -12.88
N SER A 238 17.22 -2.39 -11.76
CA SER A 238 16.15 -3.39 -11.75
C SER A 238 14.90 -2.92 -12.51
N ALA A 239 14.56 -1.63 -12.41
CA ALA A 239 13.45 -1.03 -13.15
C ALA A 239 13.72 -0.96 -14.66
N LEU A 240 14.93 -0.53 -15.07
CA LEU A 240 15.36 -0.54 -16.47
C LEU A 240 15.31 -1.96 -17.06
N ALA A 241 15.87 -2.94 -16.35
CA ALA A 241 15.82 -4.35 -16.73
C ALA A 241 14.39 -4.88 -16.85
N GLY A 242 13.51 -4.51 -15.93
CA GLY A 242 12.08 -4.89 -15.93
C GLY A 242 11.33 -4.34 -17.12
N GLY A 243 11.59 -3.08 -17.47
CA GLY A 243 11.02 -2.41 -18.65
C GLY A 243 11.44 -3.09 -19.97
N LEU A 244 12.74 -3.27 -20.17
CA LEU A 244 13.27 -3.92 -21.38
C LEU A 244 12.85 -5.39 -21.50
N ARG A 245 12.79 -6.14 -20.39
CA ARG A 245 12.23 -7.51 -20.38
C ARG A 245 10.76 -7.53 -20.77
N SER A 246 9.99 -6.51 -20.39
CA SER A 246 8.59 -6.39 -20.79
C SER A 246 8.47 -6.17 -22.29
N LEU A 247 9.33 -5.30 -22.88
CA LEU A 247 9.42 -5.12 -24.33
C LEU A 247 9.76 -6.43 -25.05
N ALA A 248 10.79 -7.15 -24.59
CA ALA A 248 11.20 -8.43 -25.16
C ALA A 248 10.08 -9.46 -25.16
N LYS A 249 9.38 -9.63 -24.03
CA LYS A 249 8.26 -10.56 -23.88
C LYS A 249 7.11 -10.23 -24.84
N VAL A 250 6.72 -8.96 -24.96
CA VAL A 250 5.62 -8.56 -25.84
C VAL A 250 6.05 -8.59 -27.30
N GLY A 251 7.31 -8.21 -27.61
CA GLY A 251 7.86 -8.21 -28.96
C GLY A 251 8.07 -9.61 -29.54
N SER A 252 8.40 -10.60 -28.70
CA SER A 252 8.56 -12.00 -29.11
C SER A 252 7.25 -12.81 -29.14
N ALA A 253 6.16 -12.24 -28.64
CA ALA A 253 4.88 -12.95 -28.61
C ALA A 253 4.32 -13.22 -30.01
N PRO A 254 3.63 -14.33 -30.24
CA PRO A 254 2.99 -14.66 -31.53
C PRO A 254 2.05 -13.54 -31.99
N ARG A 255 2.17 -13.14 -33.26
CA ARG A 255 1.45 -11.99 -33.85
C ARG A 255 -0.09 -12.16 -33.88
N ASN A 256 -0.58 -13.38 -33.76
CA ASN A 256 -2.00 -13.72 -33.71
C ASN A 256 -2.64 -13.48 -32.32
N LEU A 257 -1.85 -13.33 -31.25
CA LEU A 257 -2.37 -13.10 -29.92
C LEU A 257 -2.76 -11.63 -29.73
N ARG A 258 -3.95 -11.40 -29.18
CA ARG A 258 -4.47 -10.05 -28.89
C ARG A 258 -5.21 -10.00 -27.56
N GLY A 259 -5.33 -8.79 -26.98
CA GLY A 259 -6.12 -8.55 -25.78
C GLY A 259 -5.76 -9.49 -24.62
N GLY A 260 -6.75 -10.13 -24.01
CA GLY A 260 -6.58 -11.02 -22.87
C GLY A 260 -5.69 -12.24 -23.12
N GLN A 261 -5.68 -12.78 -24.34
CA GLN A 261 -4.81 -13.92 -24.69
C GLN A 261 -3.32 -13.53 -24.65
N LEU A 262 -3.00 -12.35 -25.18
CA LEU A 262 -1.64 -11.84 -25.12
C LEU A 262 -1.25 -11.52 -23.67
N ALA A 263 -2.14 -10.90 -22.91
CA ALA A 263 -1.91 -10.59 -21.50
C ALA A 263 -1.58 -11.85 -20.68
N SER A 264 -2.35 -12.92 -20.87
CA SER A 264 -2.09 -14.23 -20.23
C SER A 264 -0.77 -14.86 -20.70
N HIS A 265 -0.46 -14.78 -22.00
CA HIS A 265 0.76 -15.37 -22.57
C HIS A 265 2.03 -14.71 -22.00
N VAL A 266 2.05 -13.37 -21.90
CA VAL A 266 3.22 -12.62 -21.41
C VAL A 266 3.23 -12.46 -19.88
N GLY A 267 2.16 -12.88 -19.21
CA GLY A 267 2.03 -12.78 -17.75
C GLY A 267 1.93 -11.33 -17.23
N MET A 268 1.25 -10.45 -17.99
CA MET A 268 1.09 -9.04 -17.64
C MET A 268 -0.39 -8.64 -17.67
N PRO A 269 -0.79 -7.65 -16.82
CA PRO A 269 -2.13 -7.06 -16.91
C PRO A 269 -2.39 -6.44 -18.30
N PRO A 270 -3.64 -6.46 -18.81
CA PRO A 270 -3.96 -5.92 -20.14
C PRO A 270 -3.51 -4.47 -20.37
N TRP A 271 -3.74 -3.59 -19.40
CA TRP A 271 -3.33 -2.18 -19.48
C TRP A 271 -1.80 -2.01 -19.65
N LYS A 272 -1.01 -2.88 -19.02
CA LYS A 272 0.46 -2.87 -19.14
C LYS A 272 0.90 -3.37 -20.53
N VAL A 273 0.23 -4.38 -21.06
CA VAL A 273 0.49 -4.89 -22.41
C VAL A 273 0.26 -3.81 -23.46
N ASP A 274 -0.82 -3.04 -23.34
CA ASP A 274 -1.15 -1.95 -24.28
C ASP A 274 -0.11 -0.83 -24.21
N ARG A 275 0.39 -0.51 -23.01
CA ARG A 275 1.49 0.44 -22.84
C ARG A 275 2.78 -0.05 -23.50
N VAL A 276 3.21 -1.28 -23.20
CA VAL A 276 4.42 -1.89 -23.74
C VAL A 276 4.35 -2.02 -25.27
N ARG A 277 3.17 -2.30 -25.84
CA ARG A 277 2.97 -2.31 -27.31
C ARG A 277 3.22 -0.95 -27.94
N ARG A 278 2.78 0.14 -27.29
CA ARG A 278 3.10 1.50 -27.77
C ARG A 278 4.60 1.79 -27.68
N GLN A 279 5.23 1.37 -26.58
CA GLN A 279 6.67 1.55 -26.36
C GLN A 279 7.53 0.75 -27.36
N LEU A 280 7.04 -0.40 -27.87
CA LEU A 280 7.72 -1.19 -28.89
C LEU A 280 7.92 -0.44 -30.23
N ASN A 281 7.13 0.59 -30.51
CA ASN A 281 7.34 1.42 -31.68
C ASN A 281 8.71 2.10 -31.62
N GLY A 282 9.57 1.79 -32.60
CA GLY A 282 10.95 2.28 -32.66
C GLY A 282 11.98 1.35 -32.03
N TRP A 283 11.59 0.11 -31.65
CA TRP A 283 12.52 -0.92 -31.18
C TRP A 283 12.67 -2.05 -32.19
N GLY A 284 13.91 -2.27 -32.62
CA GLY A 284 14.30 -3.48 -33.37
C GLY A 284 14.95 -4.52 -32.46
N PRO A 285 15.03 -5.80 -32.89
CA PRO A 285 15.63 -6.88 -32.10
C PRO A 285 17.07 -6.60 -31.67
N GLU A 286 17.89 -6.04 -32.57
CA GLU A 286 19.30 -5.72 -32.31
C GLU A 286 19.45 -4.56 -31.29
N GLY A 287 18.61 -3.51 -31.41
CA GLY A 287 18.59 -2.42 -30.46
C GLY A 287 18.18 -2.88 -29.07
N LEU A 288 17.15 -3.72 -29.00
CA LEU A 288 16.69 -4.29 -27.74
C LEU A 288 17.77 -5.17 -27.07
N SER A 289 18.50 -5.98 -27.87
CA SER A 289 19.61 -6.79 -27.38
C SER A 289 20.73 -5.93 -26.80
N ARG A 290 21.15 -4.85 -27.50
CA ARG A 290 22.16 -3.92 -27.00
C ARG A 290 21.73 -3.23 -25.68
N ALA A 291 20.48 -2.81 -25.61
CA ALA A 291 19.96 -2.16 -24.40
C ALA A 291 19.92 -3.14 -23.22
N ILE A 292 19.52 -4.39 -23.42
CA ILE A 292 19.52 -5.42 -22.37
C ILE A 292 20.95 -5.71 -21.90
N GLN A 293 21.92 -5.80 -22.82
CA GLN A 293 23.32 -6.01 -22.44
C GLN A 293 23.86 -4.83 -21.61
N ALA A 294 23.60 -3.61 -22.02
CA ALA A 294 24.03 -2.43 -21.28
C ALA A 294 23.47 -2.39 -19.83
N VAL A 295 22.22 -2.84 -19.66
CA VAL A 295 21.62 -2.94 -18.32
C VAL A 295 22.25 -4.07 -17.50
N ALA A 296 22.63 -5.20 -18.12
CA ALA A 296 23.33 -6.28 -17.43
C ALA A 296 24.73 -5.82 -16.95
N ASP A 297 25.46 -5.10 -17.78
CA ASP A 297 26.76 -4.52 -17.44
C ASP A 297 26.64 -3.50 -16.29
N ALA A 298 25.58 -2.67 -16.31
CA ALA A 298 25.28 -1.76 -15.23
C ALA A 298 24.91 -2.46 -13.92
N ASP A 299 24.20 -3.58 -13.97
CA ASP A 299 23.83 -4.36 -12.79
C ASP A 299 25.08 -4.89 -12.05
N GLU A 300 26.08 -5.34 -12.80
CA GLU A 300 27.38 -5.73 -12.25
C GLU A 300 28.10 -4.54 -11.60
N GLN A 301 28.15 -3.40 -12.31
CA GLN A 301 28.84 -2.21 -11.83
C GLN A 301 28.23 -1.65 -10.54
N VAL A 302 26.89 -1.56 -10.44
CA VAL A 302 26.22 -1.02 -9.24
C VAL A 302 26.25 -1.98 -8.04
N LYS A 303 26.54 -3.26 -8.26
CA LYS A 303 26.68 -4.27 -7.20
C LYS A 303 28.12 -4.39 -6.65
N GLY A 304 28.99 -3.50 -7.04
CA GLY A 304 30.38 -3.43 -6.53
C GLY A 304 31.46 -3.71 -7.57
N GLY A 305 31.08 -3.95 -8.85
CA GLY A 305 32.03 -4.12 -9.95
C GLY A 305 32.55 -2.80 -10.54
N GLY A 306 31.99 -1.65 -10.18
CA GLY A 306 32.32 -0.34 -10.73
C GLY A 306 32.66 0.70 -9.66
N ALA A 307 33.45 1.73 -10.06
CA ALA A 307 33.86 2.83 -9.17
C ALA A 307 32.77 3.90 -8.98
N ASP A 308 31.88 4.07 -9.97
CA ASP A 308 30.84 5.11 -9.96
C ASP A 308 29.49 4.56 -10.46
N PRO A 309 28.61 4.16 -9.55
CA PRO A 309 27.27 3.67 -9.89
C PRO A 309 26.39 4.71 -10.61
N ALA A 310 26.57 6.02 -10.35
CA ALA A 310 25.77 7.06 -10.98
C ALA A 310 26.15 7.19 -12.46
N TYR A 311 27.45 7.23 -12.75
CA TYR A 311 27.95 7.24 -14.12
C TYR A 311 27.50 6.00 -14.91
N ALA A 312 27.60 4.82 -14.30
CA ALA A 312 27.16 3.57 -14.94
C ALA A 312 25.69 3.65 -15.38
N LEU A 313 24.81 4.19 -14.51
CA LEU A 313 23.40 4.36 -14.81
C LEU A 313 23.15 5.44 -15.88
N GLU A 314 23.82 6.60 -15.83
CA GLU A 314 23.70 7.63 -16.86
C GLU A 314 24.13 7.10 -18.24
N HIS A 315 25.25 6.40 -18.29
CA HIS A 315 25.73 5.77 -19.53
C HIS A 315 24.71 4.73 -20.06
N THR A 316 24.18 3.90 -19.18
CA THR A 316 23.17 2.91 -19.56
C THR A 316 21.90 3.53 -20.13
N VAL A 317 21.39 4.62 -19.52
CA VAL A 317 20.26 5.38 -20.06
C VAL A 317 20.56 5.91 -21.47
N GLN A 318 21.76 6.44 -21.69
CA GLN A 318 22.19 6.93 -23.03
C GLN A 318 22.22 5.78 -24.04
N VAL A 319 22.78 4.63 -23.68
CA VAL A 319 22.84 3.44 -24.56
C VAL A 319 21.44 2.93 -24.89
N ILE A 320 20.52 2.89 -23.91
CA ILE A 320 19.12 2.47 -24.12
C ILE A 320 18.47 3.40 -25.15
N VAL A 321 18.57 4.72 -24.98
CA VAL A 321 17.97 5.69 -25.90
C VAL A 321 18.59 5.60 -27.30
N ALA A 322 19.91 5.48 -27.40
CA ALA A 322 20.62 5.35 -28.68
C ALA A 322 20.33 4.00 -29.38
N SER A 323 19.95 2.96 -28.64
CA SER A 323 19.61 1.64 -29.18
C SER A 323 18.23 1.59 -29.82
N ARG A 324 17.39 2.60 -29.59
CA ARG A 324 16.07 2.70 -30.21
C ARG A 324 16.24 3.12 -31.67
N THR A 325 15.97 2.22 -32.58
CA THR A 325 16.04 2.43 -34.03
C THR A 325 14.89 3.30 -34.52
N GLY A 326 15.19 4.44 -35.06
CA GLY A 326 14.17 5.30 -35.66
C GLY A 326 14.59 6.76 -35.83
N ARG A 327 15.86 7.07 -35.60
CA ARG A 327 16.46 8.35 -36.02
C ARG A 327 17.91 8.15 -36.40
#